data_6beeab3432e6e8b5853e0126f8efd349
#
_entry.id   6beeab3432e6e8b5853e0126f8efd349
#
_cell.length_a   1.000
_cell.length_b   1.000
_cell.length_c   1.000
_cell.angle_alpha   90.00
_cell.angle_beta   90.00
_cell.angle_gamma   90.00
#
_symmetry.space_group_name_H-M   'P 1'
#
loop_
_entity.id
_entity.type
_entity.pdbx_description
1 polymer ?
#
loop_
_entity_poly.entity_id
_entity_poly.type
_entity_poly.pdbx_seq_one_letter_code
_entity_poly.pdbx_strand_id
1 'polypeptide(L)'
;MYTIVTGAAGFIGSNLVRALNDRGVHKIIAVDNLSQADKFRNLVDCDIADYLDKQEFIDRLRAGDFDGDVDAILHQGACSNTMETDGRYMMENNYRYSLEILDWCLDQEVQLLYASSAATYGGGGIFREERLHEAPLNVYGYSKFLFDQVVRQRLAVAGSFNSQVVGFRYFNVYGPRESHKGRMASVAFHHFHQFCRDGKVKLFEGCAGYANGEQRRDFVHVGDVAGVNLYFLDHPEKSGIFNVGTGRAQTFNDLATATVNGCRALSGEAALSHGELVRQGLIEYIPFPADLRGKYQSFTEADLSKLRRAGYEAPFASVEEGVRQYVEWLGRHG
;
A
#
# COMPACT_ATOMS: atom_id res chain seq x y z
N MET A 1 -15.95 -20.29 -8.58
CA MET A 1 -15.75 -19.91 -7.18
C MET A 1 -15.60 -18.37 -7.11
N TYR A 2 -15.58 -17.76 -5.95
CA TYR A 2 -15.46 -16.32 -5.75
C TYR A 2 -14.02 -15.94 -5.37
N THR A 3 -13.62 -14.73 -5.76
CA THR A 3 -12.46 -14.06 -5.15
C THR A 3 -12.96 -13.04 -4.15
N ILE A 4 -12.51 -13.09 -2.91
CA ILE A 4 -12.87 -12.11 -1.88
C ILE A 4 -11.78 -11.04 -1.78
N VAL A 5 -12.16 -9.77 -1.81
CA VAL A 5 -11.24 -8.66 -1.55
C VAL A 5 -11.71 -7.91 -0.32
N THR A 6 -10.94 -7.98 0.78
CA THR A 6 -11.23 -7.16 1.95
C THR A 6 -10.52 -5.81 1.88
N GLY A 7 -11.11 -4.77 2.47
CA GLY A 7 -10.65 -3.40 2.23
C GLY A 7 -10.91 -2.98 0.78
N ALA A 8 -11.92 -3.56 0.14
CA ALA A 8 -12.21 -3.43 -1.29
C ALA A 8 -12.52 -1.99 -1.71
N ALA A 9 -13.16 -1.20 -0.86
CA ALA A 9 -13.41 0.22 -1.11
C ALA A 9 -12.23 1.13 -0.72
N GLY A 10 -11.17 0.56 -0.14
CA GLY A 10 -9.93 1.26 0.20
C GLY A 10 -9.03 1.49 -1.01
N PHE A 11 -7.89 2.14 -0.78
CA PHE A 11 -6.93 2.52 -1.82
C PHE A 11 -6.41 1.30 -2.62
N ILE A 12 -5.69 0.37 -1.95
CA ILE A 12 -5.09 -0.78 -2.64
C ILE A 12 -6.17 -1.78 -3.06
N GLY A 13 -7.15 -2.06 -2.18
CA GLY A 13 -8.21 -3.02 -2.45
C GLY A 13 -9.02 -2.70 -3.70
N SER A 14 -9.40 -1.45 -3.91
CA SER A 14 -10.17 -1.04 -5.09
C SER A 14 -9.37 -1.09 -6.40
N ASN A 15 -8.06 -0.84 -6.33
CA ASN A 15 -7.18 -1.06 -7.48
C ASN A 15 -7.02 -2.55 -7.79
N LEU A 16 -7.03 -3.43 -6.78
CA LEU A 16 -7.04 -4.89 -7.00
C LEU A 16 -8.36 -5.37 -7.61
N VAL A 17 -9.51 -4.89 -7.11
CA VAL A 17 -10.83 -5.18 -7.71
C VAL A 17 -10.84 -4.77 -9.18
N ARG A 18 -10.38 -3.56 -9.49
CA ARG A 18 -10.28 -3.09 -10.87
C ARG A 18 -9.35 -3.94 -11.71
N ALA A 19 -8.17 -4.27 -11.21
CA ALA A 19 -7.21 -5.11 -11.93
C ALA A 19 -7.72 -6.54 -12.17
N LEU A 20 -8.52 -7.10 -11.25
CA LEU A 20 -9.22 -8.37 -11.45
C LEU A 20 -10.28 -8.24 -12.54
N ASN A 21 -11.09 -7.16 -12.55
CA ASN A 21 -12.07 -6.90 -13.60
C ASN A 21 -11.42 -6.76 -14.98
N ASP A 22 -10.29 -6.06 -15.07
CA ASP A 22 -9.53 -5.92 -16.33
C ASP A 22 -9.03 -7.27 -16.89
N ARG A 23 -8.96 -8.30 -16.04
CA ARG A 23 -8.66 -9.70 -16.40
C ARG A 23 -9.91 -10.56 -16.62
N GLY A 24 -11.10 -9.97 -16.58
CA GLY A 24 -12.39 -10.67 -16.77
C GLY A 24 -12.88 -11.43 -15.53
N VAL A 25 -12.31 -11.15 -14.34
CA VAL A 25 -12.79 -11.72 -13.08
C VAL A 25 -13.88 -10.80 -12.51
N HIS A 26 -15.14 -11.25 -12.51
CA HIS A 26 -16.31 -10.49 -12.03
C HIS A 26 -16.99 -11.13 -10.82
N LYS A 27 -16.67 -12.39 -10.48
CA LYS A 27 -17.15 -13.06 -9.27
C LYS A 27 -16.35 -12.60 -8.06
N ILE A 28 -16.46 -11.32 -7.72
CA ILE A 28 -15.74 -10.69 -6.62
C ILE A 28 -16.73 -10.35 -5.51
N ILE A 29 -16.45 -10.81 -4.29
CA ILE A 29 -17.13 -10.33 -3.08
C ILE A 29 -16.27 -9.21 -2.50
N ALA A 30 -16.79 -7.98 -2.54
CA ALA A 30 -16.13 -6.81 -1.99
C ALA A 30 -16.48 -6.67 -0.51
N VAL A 31 -15.47 -6.72 0.36
CA VAL A 31 -15.66 -6.58 1.82
C VAL A 31 -15.02 -5.30 2.30
N ASP A 32 -15.79 -4.43 2.94
CA ASP A 32 -15.27 -3.19 3.55
C ASP A 32 -16.22 -2.70 4.65
N ASN A 33 -15.82 -1.64 5.37
CA ASN A 33 -16.75 -0.81 6.10
C ASN A 33 -16.89 0.53 5.36
N LEU A 34 -18.07 0.96 5.02
CA LEU A 34 -18.32 2.27 4.42
C LEU A 34 -18.57 3.35 5.50
N SER A 35 -17.86 3.25 6.64
CA SER A 35 -17.95 4.27 7.70
C SER A 35 -17.54 5.67 7.22
N GLN A 36 -16.67 5.73 6.21
CA GLN A 36 -16.44 6.91 5.38
C GLN A 36 -17.17 6.71 4.06
N ALA A 37 -18.34 7.33 3.93
CA ALA A 37 -19.25 7.09 2.79
C ALA A 37 -18.56 7.29 1.44
N ASP A 38 -17.72 8.32 1.28
CA ASP A 38 -17.04 8.64 0.02
C ASP A 38 -16.16 7.52 -0.55
N LYS A 39 -15.82 6.50 0.25
CA LYS A 39 -15.10 5.31 -0.23
C LYS A 39 -15.84 4.56 -1.33
N PHE A 40 -17.18 4.66 -1.40
CA PHE A 40 -17.95 4.03 -2.47
C PHE A 40 -17.48 4.45 -3.87
N ARG A 41 -16.98 5.68 -4.03
CA ARG A 41 -16.46 6.21 -5.29
C ARG A 41 -15.36 5.35 -5.89
N ASN A 42 -14.62 4.63 -5.06
CA ASN A 42 -13.56 3.73 -5.50
C ASN A 42 -14.07 2.44 -6.14
N LEU A 43 -15.37 2.13 -5.98
CA LEU A 43 -15.98 0.91 -6.54
C LEU A 43 -17.00 1.20 -7.65
N VAL A 44 -17.29 2.47 -7.96
CA VAL A 44 -18.33 2.84 -8.92
C VAL A 44 -18.07 2.30 -10.33
N ASP A 45 -16.83 2.19 -10.73
CA ASP A 45 -16.39 1.67 -12.03
C ASP A 45 -15.87 0.21 -11.94
N CYS A 46 -16.22 -0.51 -10.89
CA CYS A 46 -15.86 -1.90 -10.65
C CYS A 46 -17.09 -2.81 -10.75
N ASP A 47 -16.90 -3.98 -11.36
CA ASP A 47 -17.90 -5.05 -11.40
C ASP A 47 -17.65 -6.01 -10.23
N ILE A 48 -18.61 -6.08 -9.31
CA ILE A 48 -18.58 -6.98 -8.15
C ILE A 48 -19.84 -7.83 -8.11
N ALA A 49 -19.74 -9.04 -7.60
CA ALA A 49 -20.88 -9.96 -7.43
C ALA A 49 -21.70 -9.61 -6.19
N ASP A 50 -21.04 -9.16 -5.10
CA ASP A 50 -21.68 -8.78 -3.85
C ASP A 50 -20.78 -7.83 -3.04
N TYR A 51 -21.43 -7.07 -2.14
CA TYR A 51 -20.76 -6.25 -1.13
C TYR A 51 -21.19 -6.68 0.27
N LEU A 52 -20.22 -6.88 1.15
CA LEU A 52 -20.45 -7.20 2.56
C LEU A 52 -19.78 -6.20 3.48
N ASP A 53 -20.46 -5.82 4.57
CA ASP A 53 -19.77 -5.16 5.68
C ASP A 53 -18.76 -6.13 6.31
N LYS A 54 -17.64 -5.57 6.79
CA LYS A 54 -16.57 -6.38 7.35
C LYS A 54 -17.01 -7.27 8.53
N GLN A 55 -18.02 -6.83 9.32
CA GLN A 55 -18.54 -7.63 10.44
C GLN A 55 -19.43 -8.76 9.92
N GLU A 56 -20.32 -8.45 8.98
CA GLU A 56 -21.14 -9.46 8.32
C GLU A 56 -20.27 -10.54 7.67
N PHE A 57 -19.20 -10.12 6.97
CA PHE A 57 -18.27 -11.05 6.35
C PHE A 57 -17.65 -12.03 7.35
N ILE A 58 -17.15 -11.53 8.50
CA ILE A 58 -16.49 -12.41 9.48
C ILE A 58 -17.51 -13.34 10.16
N ASP A 59 -18.74 -12.89 10.39
CA ASP A 59 -19.79 -13.72 10.98
C ASP A 59 -20.23 -14.82 10.02
N ARG A 60 -20.34 -14.53 8.71
CA ARG A 60 -20.63 -15.53 7.67
C ARG A 60 -19.45 -16.49 7.46
N LEU A 61 -18.21 -16.00 7.57
CA LEU A 61 -17.01 -16.85 7.52
C LEU A 61 -17.03 -17.89 8.64
N ARG A 62 -17.36 -17.48 9.87
CA ARG A 62 -17.52 -18.37 11.04
C ARG A 62 -18.69 -19.37 10.88
N ALA A 63 -19.74 -18.97 10.19
CA ALA A 63 -20.90 -19.82 9.92
C ALA A 63 -20.64 -20.88 8.83
N GLY A 64 -19.53 -20.78 8.08
CA GLY A 64 -19.21 -21.68 6.97
C GLY A 64 -19.93 -21.35 5.67
N ASP A 65 -20.50 -20.14 5.53
CA ASP A 65 -21.28 -19.73 4.34
C ASP A 65 -20.43 -19.69 3.06
N PHE A 66 -19.12 -19.71 3.17
CA PHE A 66 -18.19 -19.63 2.05
C PHE A 66 -17.44 -20.94 1.77
N ASP A 67 -17.73 -22.01 2.53
CA ASP A 67 -17.01 -23.26 2.42
C ASP A 67 -17.18 -23.90 1.04
N GLY A 68 -16.04 -24.14 0.37
CA GLY A 68 -16.02 -24.73 -0.98
C GLY A 68 -16.35 -23.77 -2.14
N ASP A 69 -16.67 -22.50 -1.88
CA ASP A 69 -17.10 -21.53 -2.91
C ASP A 69 -16.08 -20.42 -3.22
N VAL A 70 -14.94 -20.41 -2.52
CA VAL A 70 -13.92 -19.35 -2.62
C VAL A 70 -12.59 -19.92 -3.12
N ASP A 71 -11.96 -19.26 -4.10
CA ASP A 71 -10.61 -19.58 -4.61
C ASP A 71 -9.51 -18.84 -3.83
N ALA A 72 -9.75 -17.55 -3.54
CA ALA A 72 -8.73 -16.70 -2.94
C ALA A 72 -9.33 -15.57 -2.10
N ILE A 73 -8.62 -15.17 -1.06
CA ILE A 73 -8.86 -13.94 -0.31
C ILE A 73 -7.67 -12.99 -0.47
N LEU A 74 -7.90 -11.81 -1.07
CA LEU A 74 -6.97 -10.70 -1.12
C LEU A 74 -7.27 -9.79 0.08
N HIS A 75 -6.57 -10.01 1.19
CA HIS A 75 -6.85 -9.32 2.46
C HIS A 75 -6.09 -8.01 2.57
N GLN A 76 -6.71 -6.90 2.12
CA GLN A 76 -6.17 -5.54 2.20
C GLN A 76 -6.79 -4.72 3.35
N GLY A 77 -7.87 -5.21 3.95
CA GLY A 77 -8.62 -4.53 5.00
C GLY A 77 -7.80 -4.38 6.29
N ALA A 78 -7.59 -3.13 6.71
CA ALA A 78 -6.90 -2.79 7.95
C ALA A 78 -7.13 -1.32 8.33
N CYS A 79 -6.96 -0.97 9.60
CA CYS A 79 -6.69 0.40 9.98
C CYS A 79 -5.25 0.73 9.58
N SER A 80 -5.08 1.65 8.61
CA SER A 80 -3.76 2.09 8.13
C SER A 80 -3.29 3.40 8.75
N ASN A 81 -4.00 3.92 9.77
CA ASN A 81 -3.63 5.14 10.47
C ASN A 81 -2.43 4.87 11.39
N THR A 82 -1.24 5.30 10.98
CA THR A 82 0.00 5.14 11.76
C THR A 82 0.05 6.02 13.02
N MET A 83 -0.88 6.97 13.15
CA MET A 83 -1.03 7.87 14.30
C MET A 83 -2.11 7.39 15.28
N GLU A 84 -2.72 6.23 15.04
CA GLU A 84 -3.69 5.66 15.97
C GLU A 84 -3.03 5.32 17.30
N THR A 85 -3.71 5.67 18.39
CA THR A 85 -3.22 5.46 19.77
C THR A 85 -4.02 4.41 20.53
N ASP A 86 -5.21 4.03 20.03
CA ASP A 86 -5.97 2.92 20.62
C ASP A 86 -5.38 1.58 20.18
N GLY A 87 -4.50 1.05 21.00
CA GLY A 87 -3.84 -0.23 20.78
C GLY A 87 -4.82 -1.40 20.75
N ARG A 88 -5.91 -1.37 21.54
CA ARG A 88 -6.93 -2.43 21.54
C ARG A 88 -7.63 -2.47 20.20
N TYR A 89 -8.15 -1.34 19.74
CA TYR A 89 -8.79 -1.21 18.42
C TYR A 89 -7.86 -1.69 17.30
N MET A 90 -6.60 -1.26 17.32
CA MET A 90 -5.61 -1.65 16.31
C MET A 90 -5.39 -3.17 16.31
N MET A 91 -5.25 -3.80 17.46
CA MET A 91 -5.02 -5.24 17.55
C MET A 91 -6.26 -6.06 17.16
N GLU A 92 -7.46 -5.65 17.55
CA GLU A 92 -8.69 -6.31 17.13
C GLU A 92 -8.88 -6.21 15.61
N ASN A 93 -8.72 -5.01 15.06
CA ASN A 93 -9.01 -4.74 13.66
C ASN A 93 -7.94 -5.28 12.69
N ASN A 94 -6.66 -5.22 13.06
CA ASN A 94 -5.56 -5.59 12.15
C ASN A 94 -5.00 -6.98 12.43
N TYR A 95 -4.98 -7.42 13.69
CA TYR A 95 -4.34 -8.68 14.05
C TYR A 95 -5.38 -9.80 14.25
N ARG A 96 -6.38 -9.63 15.13
CA ARG A 96 -7.37 -10.68 15.40
C ARG A 96 -8.20 -11.01 14.18
N TYR A 97 -8.70 -9.98 13.52
CA TYR A 97 -9.45 -10.13 12.28
C TYR A 97 -8.65 -10.88 11.19
N SER A 98 -7.36 -10.55 11.03
CA SER A 98 -6.49 -11.25 10.07
C SER A 98 -6.22 -12.71 10.47
N LEU A 99 -6.15 -13.01 11.77
CA LEU A 99 -5.99 -14.39 12.25
C LEU A 99 -7.19 -15.27 11.89
N GLU A 100 -8.40 -14.77 12.06
CA GLU A 100 -9.62 -15.53 11.72
C GLU A 100 -9.67 -15.85 10.22
N ILE A 101 -9.30 -14.89 9.37
CA ILE A 101 -9.20 -15.12 7.93
C ILE A 101 -8.11 -16.16 7.62
N LEU A 102 -6.94 -16.06 8.26
CA LEU A 102 -5.83 -17.01 8.07
C LEU A 102 -6.26 -18.43 8.50
N ASP A 103 -6.91 -18.56 9.65
CA ASP A 103 -7.36 -19.86 10.15
C ASP A 103 -8.33 -20.51 9.19
N TRP A 104 -9.35 -19.77 8.74
CA TRP A 104 -10.32 -20.25 7.76
C TRP A 104 -9.67 -20.60 6.41
N CYS A 105 -8.77 -19.76 5.88
CA CYS A 105 -8.07 -20.06 4.63
C CYS A 105 -7.23 -21.32 4.70
N LEU A 106 -6.58 -21.58 5.83
CA LEU A 106 -5.80 -22.81 6.02
C LEU A 106 -6.71 -24.04 6.14
N ASP A 107 -7.85 -23.93 6.83
CA ASP A 107 -8.82 -25.01 7.02
C ASP A 107 -9.53 -25.37 5.70
N GLN A 108 -9.83 -24.37 4.85
CA GLN A 108 -10.54 -24.55 3.58
C GLN A 108 -9.61 -24.68 2.37
N GLU A 109 -8.28 -24.67 2.57
CA GLU A 109 -7.26 -24.71 1.51
C GLU A 109 -7.39 -23.58 0.48
N VAL A 110 -7.83 -22.39 0.93
CA VAL A 110 -8.04 -21.18 0.13
C VAL A 110 -6.76 -20.33 0.10
N GLN A 111 -6.41 -19.75 -1.05
CA GLN A 111 -5.28 -18.83 -1.16
C GLN A 111 -5.50 -17.57 -0.32
N LEU A 112 -4.50 -17.18 0.48
CA LEU A 112 -4.48 -15.94 1.25
C LEU A 112 -3.33 -15.03 0.83
N LEU A 113 -3.66 -13.87 0.24
CA LEU A 113 -2.72 -12.81 -0.09
C LEU A 113 -3.02 -11.61 0.82
N TYR A 114 -2.12 -11.25 1.73
CA TYR A 114 -2.43 -10.23 2.75
C TYR A 114 -1.49 -9.02 2.74
N ALA A 115 -2.03 -7.86 3.09
CA ALA A 115 -1.27 -6.63 3.26
C ALA A 115 -0.48 -6.63 4.58
N SER A 116 0.85 -6.74 4.50
CA SER A 116 1.79 -6.33 5.53
C SER A 116 2.31 -4.92 5.23
N SER A 117 3.37 -4.47 5.89
CA SER A 117 3.87 -3.09 5.76
C SER A 117 5.38 -2.99 6.03
N ALA A 118 6.06 -2.09 5.32
CA ALA A 118 7.42 -1.67 5.66
C ALA A 118 7.54 -1.00 7.04
N ALA A 119 6.42 -0.61 7.66
CA ALA A 119 6.40 -0.12 9.04
C ALA A 119 6.88 -1.17 10.06
N THR A 120 6.92 -2.45 9.70
CA THR A 120 7.50 -3.54 10.49
C THR A 120 8.99 -3.37 10.75
N TYR A 121 9.72 -2.70 9.85
CA TYR A 121 11.17 -2.44 9.98
C TYR A 121 11.49 -1.29 10.95
N GLY A 122 10.54 -0.42 11.22
CA GLY A 122 10.74 0.72 12.10
C GLY A 122 11.80 1.71 11.58
N GLY A 123 12.72 2.13 12.45
CA GLY A 123 13.77 3.11 12.13
C GLY A 123 15.07 2.50 11.59
N GLY A 124 15.09 1.22 11.25
CA GLY A 124 16.29 0.54 10.73
C GLY A 124 16.70 1.01 9.33
N GLY A 125 17.94 0.71 8.96
CA GLY A 125 18.51 1.03 7.64
C GLY A 125 18.55 -0.16 6.67
N ILE A 126 18.13 -1.36 7.11
CA ILE A 126 18.13 -2.59 6.30
C ILE A 126 16.68 -3.09 6.22
N PHE A 127 16.17 -3.19 5.00
CA PHE A 127 14.78 -3.55 4.71
C PHE A 127 14.71 -4.92 4.03
N ARG A 128 15.15 -5.94 4.77
CA ARG A 128 15.14 -7.34 4.35
C ARG A 128 14.17 -8.13 5.23
N GLU A 129 13.45 -9.09 4.65
CA GLU A 129 12.40 -9.86 5.32
C GLU A 129 12.95 -10.87 6.35
N GLU A 130 13.87 -10.41 7.19
CA GLU A 130 14.52 -11.15 8.26
C GLU A 130 14.17 -10.54 9.63
N ARG A 131 13.91 -11.41 10.63
CA ARG A 131 13.47 -10.99 11.96
C ARG A 131 14.40 -9.98 12.66
N LEU A 132 15.69 -10.08 12.42
CA LEU A 132 16.70 -9.20 13.05
C LEU A 132 16.61 -7.73 12.59
N HIS A 133 15.95 -7.45 11.47
CA HIS A 133 15.75 -6.11 10.91
C HIS A 133 14.40 -5.47 11.26
N GLU A 134 13.57 -6.18 12.06
CA GLU A 134 12.19 -5.80 12.36
C GLU A 134 12.09 -5.20 13.76
N ALA A 135 11.73 -3.91 13.85
CA ALA A 135 11.57 -3.17 15.11
C ALA A 135 10.53 -2.06 14.94
N PRO A 136 9.23 -2.38 14.88
CA PRO A 136 8.17 -1.41 14.61
C PRO A 136 8.13 -0.28 15.65
N LEU A 137 7.86 0.95 15.20
CA LEU A 137 7.88 2.16 16.04
C LEU A 137 6.50 2.57 16.58
N ASN A 138 5.42 1.96 16.09
CA ASN A 138 4.06 2.27 16.50
C ASN A 138 3.18 1.01 16.50
N VAL A 139 1.98 1.11 17.06
CA VAL A 139 1.06 -0.02 17.20
C VAL A 139 0.55 -0.53 15.84
N TYR A 140 0.45 0.32 14.82
CA TYR A 140 0.15 -0.11 13.45
C TYR A 140 1.23 -1.06 12.92
N GLY A 141 2.49 -0.62 12.94
CA GLY A 141 3.63 -1.46 12.52
C GLY A 141 3.72 -2.74 13.35
N TYR A 142 3.46 -2.65 14.67
CA TYR A 142 3.44 -3.81 15.56
C TYR A 142 2.33 -4.81 15.20
N SER A 143 1.12 -4.36 14.85
CA SER A 143 0.02 -5.25 14.46
C SER A 143 0.36 -6.07 13.20
N LYS A 144 0.99 -5.45 12.20
CA LYS A 144 1.46 -6.12 10.99
C LYS A 144 2.65 -7.05 11.26
N PHE A 145 3.60 -6.58 12.05
CA PHE A 145 4.73 -7.39 12.51
C PHE A 145 4.28 -8.66 13.24
N LEU A 146 3.35 -8.55 14.18
CA LEU A 146 2.89 -9.71 14.95
C LEU A 146 2.18 -10.73 14.07
N PHE A 147 1.39 -10.28 13.10
CA PHE A 147 0.74 -11.17 12.14
C PHE A 147 1.78 -11.89 11.26
N ASP A 148 2.78 -11.16 10.73
CA ASP A 148 3.92 -11.76 10.01
C ASP A 148 4.64 -12.83 10.85
N GLN A 149 4.82 -12.60 12.18
CA GLN A 149 5.43 -13.59 13.09
C GLN A 149 4.59 -14.86 13.21
N VAL A 150 3.26 -14.74 13.36
CA VAL A 150 2.35 -15.88 13.43
C VAL A 150 2.41 -16.70 12.14
N VAL A 151 2.35 -16.06 10.98
CA VAL A 151 2.49 -16.75 9.69
C VAL A 151 3.81 -17.50 9.59
N ARG A 152 4.93 -16.88 9.98
CA ARG A 152 6.25 -17.54 9.98
C ARG A 152 6.32 -18.72 10.96
N GLN A 153 5.77 -18.57 12.16
CA GLN A 153 5.78 -19.63 13.17
C GLN A 153 4.96 -20.83 12.71
N ARG A 154 3.78 -20.60 12.16
CA ARG A 154 2.92 -21.67 11.62
C ARG A 154 3.60 -22.39 10.45
N LEU A 155 4.19 -21.65 9.53
CA LEU A 155 4.94 -22.21 8.41
C LEU A 155 6.14 -23.03 8.89
N ALA A 156 6.88 -22.55 9.90
CA ALA A 156 8.04 -23.28 10.44
C ALA A 156 7.65 -24.59 11.14
N VAL A 157 6.48 -24.66 11.79
CA VAL A 157 5.97 -25.87 12.44
C VAL A 157 5.42 -26.86 11.40
N ALA A 158 4.66 -26.40 10.44
CA ALA A 158 4.03 -27.24 9.43
C ALA A 158 5.00 -27.70 8.32
N GLY A 159 6.13 -27.00 8.15
CA GLY A 159 7.05 -27.18 7.00
C GLY A 159 6.53 -26.57 5.70
N SER A 160 5.24 -26.71 5.42
CA SER A 160 4.52 -26.06 4.33
C SER A 160 3.05 -25.88 4.72
N PHE A 161 2.36 -24.96 4.08
CA PHE A 161 0.89 -24.88 4.15
C PHE A 161 0.28 -25.73 3.01
N ASN A 162 -0.93 -26.26 3.23
CA ASN A 162 -1.70 -26.92 2.19
C ASN A 162 -2.24 -25.92 1.16
N SER A 163 -2.41 -24.64 1.57
CA SER A 163 -2.79 -23.54 0.71
C SER A 163 -1.71 -22.47 0.65
N GLN A 164 -1.81 -21.59 -0.34
CA GLN A 164 -0.92 -20.44 -0.44
C GLN A 164 -1.17 -19.41 0.68
N VAL A 165 -0.10 -18.93 1.33
CA VAL A 165 -0.14 -17.75 2.22
C VAL A 165 0.98 -16.79 1.84
N VAL A 166 0.62 -15.59 1.36
CA VAL A 166 1.57 -14.57 0.92
C VAL A 166 1.31 -13.25 1.64
N GLY A 167 2.35 -12.72 2.31
CA GLY A 167 2.34 -11.40 2.91
C GLY A 167 3.13 -10.39 2.08
N PHE A 168 2.58 -9.22 1.86
CA PHE A 168 3.23 -8.14 1.13
C PHE A 168 3.56 -6.98 2.05
N ARG A 169 4.84 -6.71 2.28
CA ARG A 169 5.32 -5.52 2.97
C ARG A 169 5.34 -4.35 2.00
N TYR A 170 4.23 -3.65 1.93
CA TYR A 170 4.13 -2.47 1.08
C TYR A 170 5.00 -1.34 1.60
N PHE A 171 5.77 -0.74 0.69
CA PHE A 171 6.52 0.48 0.92
C PHE A 171 5.63 1.72 0.71
N ASN A 172 6.14 2.82 0.20
CA ASN A 172 5.35 4.05 0.08
C ASN A 172 4.48 4.02 -1.17
N VAL A 173 3.32 3.38 -1.07
CA VAL A 173 2.38 3.26 -2.19
C VAL A 173 1.70 4.59 -2.48
N TYR A 174 1.61 4.94 -3.76
CA TYR A 174 0.87 6.10 -4.27
C TYR A 174 0.10 5.75 -5.54
N GLY A 175 -0.92 6.54 -5.89
CA GLY A 175 -1.66 6.35 -7.13
C GLY A 175 -3.17 6.56 -7.01
N PRO A 176 -3.96 6.22 -8.04
CA PRO A 176 -5.40 6.39 -8.09
C PRO A 176 -6.17 5.85 -6.87
N ARG A 177 -7.32 6.48 -6.54
CA ARG A 177 -8.29 6.02 -5.53
C ARG A 177 -7.87 6.15 -4.06
N GLU A 178 -6.97 7.09 -3.74
CA GLU A 178 -6.53 7.33 -2.36
C GLU A 178 -7.13 8.58 -1.68
N SER A 179 -8.02 9.33 -2.33
CA SER A 179 -8.57 10.60 -1.85
C SER A 179 -9.25 10.51 -0.47
N HIS A 180 -9.94 9.39 -0.19
CA HIS A 180 -10.59 9.12 1.09
C HIS A 180 -9.62 9.02 2.29
N LYS A 181 -8.32 8.86 2.04
CA LYS A 181 -7.31 8.72 3.12
C LYS A 181 -7.01 10.02 3.85
N GLY A 182 -7.46 11.18 3.33
CA GLY A 182 -7.23 12.48 3.94
C GLY A 182 -5.74 12.69 4.21
N ARG A 183 -5.35 12.98 5.46
CA ARG A 183 -3.95 13.21 5.85
C ARG A 183 -3.01 12.04 5.58
N MET A 184 -3.54 10.82 5.48
CA MET A 184 -2.76 9.60 5.23
C MET A 184 -2.61 9.27 3.74
N ALA A 185 -3.13 10.12 2.84
CA ALA A 185 -2.87 10.01 1.41
C ALA A 185 -1.38 10.22 1.10
N SER A 186 -0.92 9.77 -0.06
CA SER A 186 0.48 9.86 -0.45
C SER A 186 0.96 11.30 -0.58
N VAL A 187 2.26 11.48 -0.50
CA VAL A 187 2.88 12.79 -0.72
C VAL A 187 2.62 13.29 -2.14
N ALA A 188 2.56 12.42 -3.15
CA ALA A 188 2.21 12.79 -4.52
C ALA A 188 0.80 13.39 -4.61
N PHE A 189 -0.19 12.78 -3.92
CA PHE A 189 -1.54 13.32 -3.80
C PHE A 189 -1.55 14.73 -3.19
N HIS A 190 -0.85 14.90 -2.07
CA HIS A 190 -0.77 16.20 -1.39
C HIS A 190 -0.07 17.25 -2.24
N HIS A 191 1.01 16.91 -2.93
CA HIS A 191 1.72 17.82 -3.83
C HIS A 191 0.84 18.29 -5.00
N PHE A 192 0.09 17.37 -5.62
CA PHE A 192 -0.85 17.72 -6.69
C PHE A 192 -1.87 18.75 -6.23
N HIS A 193 -2.60 18.46 -5.13
CA HIS A 193 -3.62 19.37 -4.62
C HIS A 193 -3.06 20.69 -4.10
N GLN A 194 -1.85 20.66 -3.52
CA GLN A 194 -1.17 21.87 -3.08
C GLN A 194 -0.78 22.73 -4.29
N PHE A 195 -0.24 22.13 -5.35
CA PHE A 195 0.13 22.85 -6.55
C PHE A 195 -1.11 23.46 -7.26
N CYS A 196 -2.19 22.69 -7.40
CA CYS A 196 -3.44 23.19 -7.99
C CYS A 196 -4.04 24.35 -7.20
N ARG A 197 -3.95 24.35 -5.87
CA ARG A 197 -4.51 25.39 -5.01
C ARG A 197 -3.60 26.61 -4.89
N ASP A 198 -2.29 26.40 -4.66
CA ASP A 198 -1.34 27.41 -4.23
C ASP A 198 -0.33 27.80 -5.33
N GLY A 199 -0.34 27.10 -6.47
CA GLY A 199 0.63 27.28 -7.56
C GLY A 199 2.05 26.81 -7.21
N LYS A 200 2.24 26.17 -6.05
CA LYS A 200 3.55 25.71 -5.56
C LYS A 200 3.42 24.52 -4.63
N VAL A 201 4.52 23.77 -4.49
CA VAL A 201 4.69 22.67 -3.56
C VAL A 201 5.66 23.05 -2.45
N LYS A 202 5.36 22.68 -1.19
CA LYS A 202 6.23 22.90 -0.03
C LYS A 202 6.83 21.60 0.44
N LEU A 203 8.15 21.57 0.50
CA LEU A 203 8.96 20.46 1.04
C LEU A 203 9.55 20.86 2.38
N PHE A 204 9.89 19.87 3.20
CA PHE A 204 10.61 20.14 4.44
C PHE A 204 12.10 20.41 4.17
N GLU A 205 12.66 21.33 4.95
CA GLU A 205 14.10 21.51 5.06
C GLU A 205 14.78 20.23 5.54
N GLY A 206 16.09 20.20 5.39
CA GLY A 206 16.93 19.06 5.74
C GLY A 206 16.86 18.72 7.23
N CYS A 207 16.87 17.43 7.52
CA CYS A 207 17.00 16.91 8.88
C CYS A 207 17.74 15.58 8.86
N ALA A 208 18.27 15.17 10.03
CA ALA A 208 18.98 13.89 10.19
C ALA A 208 20.13 13.66 9.17
N GLY A 209 20.87 14.71 8.82
CA GLY A 209 22.00 14.66 7.89
C GLY A 209 21.64 14.79 6.41
N TYR A 210 20.36 14.94 6.06
CA TYR A 210 19.92 15.19 4.70
C TYR A 210 19.80 16.69 4.42
N ALA A 211 20.06 17.12 3.19
CA ALA A 211 19.77 18.46 2.71
C ALA A 211 18.25 18.64 2.48
N ASN A 212 17.82 19.84 2.08
CA ASN A 212 16.44 20.19 1.85
C ASN A 212 15.76 19.28 0.83
N GLY A 213 14.69 18.58 1.23
CA GLY A 213 13.95 17.64 0.38
C GLY A 213 14.70 16.37 -0.02
N GLU A 214 15.90 16.13 0.53
CA GLU A 214 16.76 14.99 0.15
C GLU A 214 16.52 13.72 0.96
N GLN A 215 15.61 13.75 1.93
CA GLN A 215 15.12 12.51 2.56
C GLN A 215 14.55 11.59 1.47
N ARG A 216 14.71 10.27 1.65
CA ARG A 216 14.45 9.29 0.60
C ARG A 216 13.43 8.25 1.00
N ARG A 217 12.60 7.88 0.05
CA ARG A 217 11.63 6.78 0.20
C ARG A 217 11.63 5.90 -1.04
N ASP A 218 11.32 4.65 -0.83
CA ASP A 218 10.92 3.75 -1.91
C ASP A 218 9.43 4.00 -2.21
N PHE A 219 9.18 4.79 -3.25
CA PHE A 219 7.83 5.12 -3.73
C PHE A 219 7.42 4.12 -4.81
N VAL A 220 6.33 3.40 -4.59
CA VAL A 220 5.83 2.39 -5.52
C VAL A 220 4.43 2.75 -6.01
N HIS A 221 4.21 2.67 -7.32
CA HIS A 221 2.90 2.93 -7.91
C HIS A 221 1.92 1.80 -7.58
N VAL A 222 0.65 2.12 -7.31
CA VAL A 222 -0.36 1.13 -6.92
C VAL A 222 -0.65 0.10 -8.01
N GLY A 223 -0.45 0.46 -9.29
CA GLY A 223 -0.53 -0.49 -10.40
C GLY A 223 0.52 -1.60 -10.32
N ASP A 224 1.74 -1.27 -9.89
CA ASP A 224 2.80 -2.27 -9.67
C ASP A 224 2.46 -3.17 -8.47
N VAL A 225 1.89 -2.59 -7.41
CA VAL A 225 1.38 -3.35 -6.26
C VAL A 225 0.31 -4.35 -6.71
N ALA A 226 -0.63 -3.93 -7.55
CA ALA A 226 -1.63 -4.83 -8.12
C ALA A 226 -0.98 -5.92 -8.97
N GLY A 227 0.00 -5.58 -9.81
CA GLY A 227 0.76 -6.53 -10.63
C GLY A 227 1.44 -7.62 -9.80
N VAL A 228 2.07 -7.26 -8.66
CA VAL A 228 2.67 -8.25 -7.74
C VAL A 228 1.61 -9.16 -7.13
N ASN A 229 0.48 -8.61 -6.65
CA ASN A 229 -0.60 -9.42 -6.10
C ASN A 229 -1.15 -10.42 -7.12
N LEU A 230 -1.42 -9.97 -8.35
CA LEU A 230 -1.93 -10.82 -9.43
C LEU A 230 -0.92 -11.90 -9.84
N TYR A 231 0.38 -11.59 -9.84
CA TYR A 231 1.41 -12.58 -10.08
C TYR A 231 1.35 -13.73 -9.07
N PHE A 232 1.27 -13.41 -7.77
CA PHE A 232 1.18 -14.46 -6.75
C PHE A 232 -0.16 -15.19 -6.78
N LEU A 233 -1.25 -14.52 -7.14
CA LEU A 233 -2.55 -15.18 -7.35
C LEU A 233 -2.47 -16.26 -8.45
N ASP A 234 -1.69 -16.00 -9.50
CA ASP A 234 -1.46 -16.96 -10.61
C ASP A 234 -0.43 -18.06 -10.26
N HIS A 235 0.28 -17.94 -9.12
CA HIS A 235 1.33 -18.87 -8.72
C HIS A 235 1.07 -19.43 -7.31
N PRO A 236 0.03 -20.27 -7.14
CA PRO A 236 -0.42 -20.76 -5.83
C PRO A 236 0.62 -21.59 -5.07
N GLU A 237 1.62 -22.11 -5.76
CA GLU A 237 2.74 -22.85 -5.18
C GLU A 237 3.72 -21.97 -4.39
N LYS A 238 3.61 -20.64 -4.48
CA LYS A 238 4.53 -19.70 -3.83
C LYS A 238 3.93 -19.14 -2.55
N SER A 239 4.59 -19.35 -1.43
CA SER A 239 4.22 -18.79 -0.11
C SER A 239 5.37 -18.03 0.51
N GLY A 240 5.06 -17.09 1.41
CA GLY A 240 6.05 -16.34 2.16
C GLY A 240 5.70 -14.86 2.35
N ILE A 241 6.65 -14.10 2.89
CA ILE A 241 6.50 -12.66 3.11
C ILE A 241 7.50 -11.96 2.18
N PHE A 242 7.04 -10.97 1.43
CA PHE A 242 7.81 -10.29 0.39
C PHE A 242 7.69 -8.76 0.52
N ASN A 243 8.81 -8.08 0.32
CA ASN A 243 8.80 -6.64 0.14
C ASN A 243 8.18 -6.27 -1.21
N VAL A 244 7.35 -5.22 -1.21
CA VAL A 244 6.77 -4.64 -2.42
C VAL A 244 7.08 -3.15 -2.44
N GLY A 245 8.10 -2.80 -3.15
CA GLY A 245 8.66 -1.50 -3.45
C GLY A 245 9.34 -1.57 -4.80
N THR A 246 10.04 -0.51 -5.18
CA THR A 246 10.80 -0.45 -6.45
C THR A 246 12.24 -0.93 -6.31
N GLY A 247 12.76 -1.05 -5.07
CA GLY A 247 14.17 -1.28 -4.78
C GLY A 247 15.04 -0.05 -5.06
N ARG A 248 14.42 1.13 -5.20
CA ARG A 248 15.09 2.42 -5.40
C ARG A 248 14.52 3.48 -4.47
N ALA A 249 15.35 3.99 -3.60
CA ALA A 249 15.00 5.14 -2.77
C ALA A 249 15.19 6.43 -3.58
N GLN A 250 14.09 7.18 -3.80
CA GLN A 250 14.08 8.48 -4.46
C GLN A 250 13.78 9.60 -3.46
N THR A 251 14.20 10.82 -3.79
CA THR A 251 14.07 11.97 -2.90
C THR A 251 12.66 12.57 -2.96
N PHE A 252 12.29 13.34 -1.94
CA PHE A 252 11.07 14.15 -2.02
C PHE A 252 11.20 15.26 -3.08
N ASN A 253 12.44 15.69 -3.39
CA ASN A 253 12.73 16.59 -4.50
C ASN A 253 12.33 15.96 -5.84
N ASP A 254 12.69 14.69 -6.08
CA ASP A 254 12.31 13.96 -7.30
C ASP A 254 10.79 13.88 -7.42
N LEU A 255 10.12 13.47 -6.33
CA LEU A 255 8.66 13.33 -6.30
C LEU A 255 7.95 14.68 -6.56
N ALA A 256 8.41 15.76 -5.93
CA ALA A 256 7.84 17.09 -6.12
C ALA A 256 8.07 17.60 -7.55
N THR A 257 9.29 17.40 -8.08
CA THR A 257 9.64 17.76 -9.46
C THR A 257 8.75 17.03 -10.45
N ALA A 258 8.57 15.72 -10.29
CA ALA A 258 7.70 14.92 -11.15
C ALA A 258 6.23 15.39 -11.05
N THR A 259 5.73 15.69 -9.84
CA THR A 259 4.35 16.15 -9.64
C THR A 259 4.12 17.52 -10.29
N VAL A 260 5.00 18.51 -10.02
CA VAL A 260 4.86 19.86 -10.60
C VAL A 260 4.95 19.82 -12.12
N ASN A 261 5.90 19.07 -12.67
CA ASN A 261 6.02 18.91 -14.12
C ASN A 261 4.84 18.18 -14.74
N GLY A 262 4.26 17.20 -14.05
CA GLY A 262 3.01 16.56 -14.45
C GLY A 262 1.85 17.55 -14.54
N CYS A 263 1.68 18.41 -13.51
CA CYS A 263 0.65 19.47 -13.51
C CYS A 263 0.88 20.50 -14.63
N ARG A 264 2.13 20.91 -14.86
CA ARG A 264 2.51 21.82 -15.96
C ARG A 264 2.17 21.22 -17.32
N ALA A 265 2.43 19.92 -17.49
CA ALA A 265 2.09 19.21 -18.73
C ALA A 265 0.57 19.19 -19.00
N LEU A 266 -0.28 19.08 -17.97
CA LEU A 266 -1.74 19.22 -18.12
C LEU A 266 -2.17 20.59 -18.64
N SER A 267 -1.37 21.63 -18.37
CA SER A 267 -1.58 23.00 -18.87
C SER A 267 -0.83 23.30 -20.16
N GLY A 268 -0.19 22.30 -20.79
CA GLY A 268 0.58 22.47 -22.03
C GLY A 268 1.95 23.15 -21.84
N GLU A 269 2.45 23.24 -20.59
CA GLU A 269 3.71 23.87 -20.28
C GLU A 269 4.88 22.86 -20.32
N ALA A 270 6.06 23.34 -20.73
CA ALA A 270 7.27 22.51 -20.79
C ALA A 270 7.78 22.13 -19.38
N ALA A 271 8.37 20.95 -19.27
CA ALA A 271 9.02 20.52 -18.03
C ALA A 271 10.23 21.39 -17.70
N LEU A 272 10.45 21.60 -16.41
CA LEU A 272 11.58 22.36 -15.85
C LEU A 272 12.45 21.44 -14.98
N SER A 273 13.75 21.76 -14.92
CA SER A 273 14.64 21.11 -13.96
C SER A 273 14.25 21.48 -12.51
N HIS A 274 14.61 20.63 -11.55
CA HIS A 274 14.41 20.91 -10.13
C HIS A 274 14.91 22.31 -9.72
N GLY A 275 16.11 22.66 -10.13
CA GLY A 275 16.70 23.98 -9.83
C GLY A 275 15.92 25.16 -10.42
N GLU A 276 15.29 24.99 -11.58
CA GLU A 276 14.41 26.00 -12.18
C GLU A 276 13.10 26.12 -11.42
N LEU A 277 12.51 25.00 -11.03
CA LEU A 277 11.28 24.99 -10.21
C LEU A 277 11.48 25.73 -8.89
N VAL A 278 12.63 25.50 -8.23
CA VAL A 278 12.98 26.21 -6.97
C VAL A 278 13.22 27.71 -7.25
N ARG A 279 13.98 28.08 -8.28
CA ARG A 279 14.23 29.50 -8.62
C ARG A 279 12.96 30.27 -8.98
N GLN A 280 11.97 29.60 -9.58
CA GLN A 280 10.68 30.19 -9.92
C GLN A 280 9.67 30.17 -8.74
N GLY A 281 10.05 29.61 -7.59
CA GLY A 281 9.18 29.52 -6.42
C GLY A 281 8.05 28.48 -6.55
N LEU A 282 8.13 27.57 -7.53
CA LEU A 282 7.17 26.48 -7.71
C LEU A 282 7.42 25.32 -6.74
N ILE A 283 8.64 25.19 -6.21
CA ILE A 283 9.01 24.37 -5.06
C ILE A 283 9.64 25.26 -4.01
N GLU A 284 9.12 25.22 -2.79
CA GLU A 284 9.56 26.01 -1.63
C GLU A 284 9.93 25.07 -0.47
N TYR A 285 10.99 25.43 0.27
CA TYR A 285 11.36 24.70 1.48
C TYR A 285 10.85 25.39 2.72
N ILE A 286 10.25 24.61 3.64
CA ILE A 286 9.70 25.08 4.92
C ILE A 286 10.39 24.38 6.09
N PRO A 287 10.46 24.98 7.27
CA PRO A 287 11.09 24.39 8.44
C PRO A 287 10.54 23.00 8.75
N PHE A 288 11.43 22.07 9.11
CA PHE A 288 11.06 20.71 9.48
C PHE A 288 10.25 20.74 10.81
N PRO A 289 9.03 20.15 10.85
CA PRO A 289 8.18 20.16 12.03
C PRO A 289 8.84 19.52 13.25
N ALA A 290 8.81 20.21 14.39
CA ALA A 290 9.47 19.77 15.61
C ALA A 290 8.87 18.46 16.18
N ASP A 291 7.55 18.26 16.03
CA ASP A 291 6.80 17.09 16.49
C ASP A 291 7.11 15.79 15.70
N LEU A 292 7.69 15.94 14.52
CA LEU A 292 8.15 14.79 13.69
C LEU A 292 9.59 14.38 14.01
N ARG A 293 10.37 15.18 14.72
CA ARG A 293 11.75 14.84 15.06
C ARG A 293 11.82 13.56 15.90
N GLY A 294 12.69 12.63 15.50
CA GLY A 294 12.86 11.33 16.16
C GLY A 294 11.76 10.30 15.87
N LYS A 295 10.67 10.68 15.21
CA LYS A 295 9.59 9.78 14.76
C LYS A 295 9.54 9.62 13.25
N TYR A 296 10.31 10.43 12.53
CA TYR A 296 10.32 10.47 11.08
C TYR A 296 11.36 9.50 10.52
N GLN A 297 10.90 8.58 9.71
CA GLN A 297 11.78 7.66 8.98
C GLN A 297 12.39 8.40 7.79
N SER A 298 13.71 8.65 7.80
CA SER A 298 14.36 9.47 6.77
C SER A 298 14.78 8.70 5.52
N PHE A 299 14.75 7.36 5.58
CA PHE A 299 15.16 6.48 4.50
C PHE A 299 14.33 5.19 4.47
N THR A 300 13.90 4.76 3.29
CA THR A 300 13.40 3.40 3.04
C THR A 300 13.80 2.95 1.65
N GLU A 301 14.22 1.69 1.51
CA GLU A 301 14.52 1.04 0.23
C GLU A 301 14.28 -0.46 0.35
N ALA A 302 13.39 -1.02 -0.46
CA ALA A 302 13.06 -2.44 -0.43
C ALA A 302 14.21 -3.30 -0.93
N ASP A 303 14.64 -4.28 -0.16
CA ASP A 303 15.41 -5.39 -0.73
C ASP A 303 14.45 -6.32 -1.50
N LEU A 304 14.57 -6.34 -2.80
CA LEU A 304 13.71 -7.14 -3.68
C LEU A 304 14.26 -8.54 -3.98
N SER A 305 15.38 -8.91 -3.40
CA SER A 305 16.05 -10.18 -3.70
C SER A 305 15.14 -11.40 -3.52
N LYS A 306 14.29 -11.37 -2.49
CA LYS A 306 13.34 -12.45 -2.23
C LYS A 306 12.21 -12.49 -3.25
N LEU A 307 11.65 -11.35 -3.61
CA LEU A 307 10.62 -11.22 -4.63
C LEU A 307 11.13 -11.69 -6.00
N ARG A 308 12.34 -11.29 -6.37
CA ARG A 308 12.98 -11.71 -7.63
C ARG A 308 13.27 -13.23 -7.65
N ARG A 309 13.76 -13.80 -6.55
CA ARG A 309 13.93 -15.27 -6.45
C ARG A 309 12.60 -16.02 -6.51
N ALA A 310 11.49 -15.41 -6.12
CA ALA A 310 10.16 -15.98 -6.32
C ALA A 310 9.69 -15.92 -7.79
N GLY A 311 10.45 -15.29 -8.68
CA GLY A 311 10.19 -15.26 -10.13
C GLY A 311 9.42 -14.04 -10.61
N TYR A 312 9.12 -13.05 -9.76
CA TYR A 312 8.54 -11.79 -10.23
C TYR A 312 9.62 -10.92 -10.88
N GLU A 313 9.62 -10.84 -12.21
CA GLU A 313 10.66 -10.13 -12.98
C GLU A 313 10.18 -8.80 -13.59
N ALA A 314 8.88 -8.50 -13.55
CA ALA A 314 8.34 -7.28 -14.12
C ALA A 314 9.04 -6.04 -13.52
N PRO A 315 9.36 -5.02 -14.35
CA PRO A 315 9.92 -3.77 -13.87
C PRO A 315 8.88 -3.00 -13.08
N PHE A 316 9.33 -2.20 -12.11
CA PHE A 316 8.51 -1.22 -11.41
C PHE A 316 8.65 0.14 -12.08
N ALA A 317 7.56 0.90 -12.13
CA ALA A 317 7.57 2.27 -12.65
C ALA A 317 8.53 3.16 -11.84
N SER A 318 9.24 4.06 -12.52
CA SER A 318 9.99 5.11 -11.83
C SER A 318 9.03 6.14 -11.21
N VAL A 319 9.52 6.96 -10.28
CA VAL A 319 8.72 8.07 -9.71
C VAL A 319 8.24 9.00 -10.82
N GLU A 320 9.10 9.31 -11.78
CA GLU A 320 8.77 10.20 -12.90
C GLU A 320 7.62 9.66 -13.75
N GLU A 321 7.67 8.36 -14.05
CA GLU A 321 6.64 7.71 -14.86
C GLU A 321 5.33 7.51 -14.08
N GLY A 322 5.40 6.92 -12.90
CA GLY A 322 4.23 6.63 -12.09
C GLY A 322 3.51 7.89 -11.61
N VAL A 323 4.27 8.95 -11.24
CA VAL A 323 3.68 10.24 -10.84
C VAL A 323 3.04 10.94 -12.03
N ARG A 324 3.65 10.89 -13.23
CA ARG A 324 3.02 11.43 -14.44
C ARG A 324 1.67 10.76 -14.70
N GLN A 325 1.61 9.42 -14.68
CA GLN A 325 0.35 8.67 -14.86
C GLN A 325 -0.69 9.07 -13.80
N TYR A 326 -0.24 9.21 -12.56
CA TYR A 326 -1.12 9.56 -11.46
C TYR A 326 -1.66 10.99 -11.56
N VAL A 327 -0.82 11.96 -11.91
CA VAL A 327 -1.24 13.37 -12.12
C VAL A 327 -2.22 13.48 -13.29
N GLU A 328 -2.00 12.74 -14.39
CA GLU A 328 -2.95 12.66 -15.50
C GLU A 328 -4.31 12.10 -15.05
N TRP A 329 -4.30 11.07 -14.18
CA TRP A 329 -5.52 10.52 -13.62
C TRP A 329 -6.24 11.53 -12.71
N LEU A 330 -5.51 12.20 -11.81
CA LEU A 330 -6.05 13.23 -10.92
C LEU A 330 -6.65 14.40 -11.72
N GLY A 331 -6.01 14.82 -12.82
CA GLY A 331 -6.53 15.87 -13.68
C GLY A 331 -7.85 15.54 -14.38
N ARG A 332 -8.20 14.24 -14.49
CA ARG A 332 -9.47 13.78 -15.10
C ARG A 332 -10.57 13.50 -14.07
N HIS A 333 -10.20 13.21 -12.81
CA HIS A 333 -11.12 12.68 -11.80
C HIS A 333 -11.14 13.51 -10.49
N GLY A 334 -10.28 14.52 -10.41
CA GLY A 334 -10.14 15.44 -9.28
C GLY A 334 -10.98 16.70 -9.37
#